data_140515534b1f8b9b8a3529ee26e906b2
#
_entry.id   140515534b1f8b9b8a3529ee26e906b2
#
_cell.length_a   1.000
_cell.length_b   1.000
_cell.length_c   1.000
_cell.angle_alpha   90.00
_cell.angle_beta   90.00
_cell.angle_gamma   90.00
#
_symmetry.space_group_name_H-M   'P 1'
#
loop_
_entity.id
_entity.type
_entity.pdbx_description
1 polymer ?
#
loop_
_entity_poly.entity_id
_entity_poly.type
_entity_poly.pdbx_seq_one_letter_code
_entity_poly.pdbx_strand_id
1 'polypeptide(L)'
;MYPFFAMLSRMKYINRWGLMRNTRSENICEHSLETALIAHALATIGNEKFGKHYDAERAAALAMFHDTSEIITGDMPTPVKYHSEEIRNAYAEVEEMAVEHLVSMLPEELRQSYRALMTMGGEQDGELKTLVKAADKISAVIKCVEERRSGNHDFRKAEQTITQSIADMHLPEADYFMKEFLPSYGLTLEEQDYTREAGLKFAESSQMVFSKVLK
;
A
#
# COMPACT_ATOMS: atom_id res chain seq x y z
N MET A 1 8.14 17.96 -24.99
CA MET A 1 7.11 17.84 -23.93
C MET A 1 7.18 16.41 -23.41
N TYR A 2 7.20 16.23 -22.10
CA TYR A 2 7.36 14.93 -21.43
C TYR A 2 6.10 14.57 -20.65
N PRO A 3 5.28 13.61 -21.12
CA PRO A 3 3.97 13.31 -20.54
C PRO A 3 3.99 12.37 -19.33
N PHE A 4 5.15 11.93 -18.85
CA PHE A 4 5.28 10.91 -17.79
C PHE A 4 4.41 11.19 -16.55
N PHE A 5 4.51 12.38 -15.95
CA PHE A 5 3.73 12.71 -14.76
C PHE A 5 2.22 12.86 -15.04
N ALA A 6 1.86 13.28 -16.27
CA ALA A 6 0.46 13.28 -16.69
C ALA A 6 -0.08 11.84 -16.82
N MET A 7 0.76 10.90 -17.26
CA MET A 7 0.42 9.47 -17.26
C MET A 7 0.30 8.93 -15.84
N LEU A 8 1.24 9.20 -14.93
CA LEU A 8 1.12 8.79 -13.53
C LEU A 8 -0.18 9.27 -12.89
N SER A 9 -0.64 10.49 -13.20
CA SER A 9 -1.92 11.00 -12.72
C SER A 9 -3.12 10.15 -13.14
N ARG A 10 -2.97 9.25 -14.11
CA ARG A 10 -4.05 8.34 -14.55
C ARG A 10 -4.27 7.16 -13.61
N MET A 11 -3.35 6.89 -12.68
CA MET A 11 -3.53 5.88 -11.63
C MET A 11 -4.89 6.00 -10.93
N LYS A 12 -5.40 7.22 -10.76
CA LYS A 12 -6.73 7.50 -10.16
C LYS A 12 -7.92 6.98 -10.98
N TYR A 13 -7.71 6.58 -12.23
CA TYR A 13 -8.78 6.06 -13.11
C TYR A 13 -8.76 4.53 -13.22
N ILE A 14 -7.76 3.86 -12.66
CA ILE A 14 -7.62 2.41 -12.68
C ILE A 14 -8.19 1.88 -11.36
N ASN A 15 -9.34 1.23 -11.43
CA ASN A 15 -9.99 0.67 -10.25
C ASN A 15 -9.46 -0.74 -9.98
N ARG A 16 -9.24 -1.02 -8.71
CA ARG A 16 -8.90 -2.36 -8.20
C ARG A 16 -10.18 -3.16 -7.89
N TRP A 17 -9.98 -4.48 -7.69
CA TRP A 17 -11.08 -5.37 -7.31
C TRP A 17 -12.20 -5.46 -8.37
N GLY A 18 -11.84 -5.42 -9.66
CA GLY A 18 -12.79 -5.32 -10.77
C GLY A 18 -13.81 -6.47 -10.89
N LEU A 19 -13.54 -7.65 -10.27
CA LEU A 19 -14.48 -8.76 -10.20
C LEU A 19 -15.37 -8.76 -8.95
N MET A 20 -15.11 -7.86 -8.00
CA MET A 20 -15.80 -7.80 -6.72
C MET A 20 -16.87 -6.71 -6.72
N ARG A 21 -17.97 -6.95 -6.00
CA ARG A 21 -18.94 -5.90 -5.72
C ARG A 21 -18.42 -5.05 -4.57
N ASN A 22 -17.93 -3.86 -4.88
CA ASN A 22 -17.39 -2.93 -3.92
C ASN A 22 -18.48 -2.03 -3.31
N THR A 23 -18.43 -1.75 -2.01
CA THR A 23 -19.22 -0.68 -1.38
C THR A 23 -18.60 0.68 -1.63
N ARG A 24 -17.25 0.74 -1.67
CA ARG A 24 -16.46 1.90 -2.08
C ARG A 24 -15.42 1.47 -3.11
N SER A 25 -15.37 2.15 -4.26
CA SER A 25 -14.31 1.93 -5.23
C SER A 25 -12.96 2.35 -4.67
N GLU A 26 -11.95 1.56 -4.92
CA GLU A 26 -10.54 1.83 -4.67
C GLU A 26 -9.82 1.91 -6.00
N ASN A 27 -8.96 2.90 -6.19
CA ASN A 27 -8.10 3.00 -7.37
C ASN A 27 -6.64 2.76 -7.00
N ILE A 28 -5.78 2.49 -8.00
CA ILE A 28 -4.36 2.19 -7.75
C ILE A 28 -3.58 3.37 -7.15
N CYS A 29 -4.07 4.62 -7.28
CA CYS A 29 -3.42 5.78 -6.67
C CYS A 29 -3.64 5.80 -5.13
N GLU A 30 -4.87 5.54 -4.67
CA GLU A 30 -5.20 5.42 -3.25
C GLU A 30 -4.45 4.24 -2.64
N HIS A 31 -4.50 3.08 -3.30
CA HIS A 31 -3.78 1.88 -2.89
C HIS A 31 -2.26 2.09 -2.79
N SER A 32 -1.63 2.69 -3.80
CA SER A 32 -0.18 2.92 -3.79
C SER A 32 0.24 3.87 -2.67
N LEU A 33 -0.58 4.88 -2.34
CA LEU A 33 -0.30 5.75 -1.20
C LEU A 33 -0.40 4.98 0.12
N GLU A 34 -1.46 4.20 0.33
CA GLU A 34 -1.63 3.38 1.54
C GLU A 34 -0.50 2.36 1.66
N THR A 35 -0.17 1.66 0.57
CA THR A 35 0.95 0.72 0.52
C THR A 35 2.28 1.41 0.89
N ALA A 36 2.51 2.65 0.42
CA ALA A 36 3.72 3.40 0.75
C ALA A 36 3.80 3.74 2.25
N LEU A 37 2.70 4.16 2.87
CA LEU A 37 2.63 4.41 4.31
C LEU A 37 2.90 3.15 5.12
N ILE A 38 2.33 2.01 4.71
CA ILE A 38 2.54 0.72 5.36
C ILE A 38 3.98 0.24 5.16
N ALA A 39 4.56 0.33 3.96
CA ALA A 39 5.93 -0.07 3.69
C ALA A 39 6.93 0.72 4.54
N HIS A 40 6.73 2.04 4.67
CA HIS A 40 7.49 2.88 5.59
C HIS A 40 7.35 2.40 7.04
N ALA A 41 6.13 2.12 7.48
CA ALA A 41 5.88 1.63 8.84
C ALA A 41 6.56 0.28 9.09
N LEU A 42 6.50 -0.68 8.15
CA LEU A 42 7.17 -1.97 8.28
C LEU A 42 8.68 -1.81 8.39
N ALA A 43 9.30 -0.96 7.55
CA ALA A 43 10.72 -0.67 7.62
C ALA A 43 11.11 -0.04 8.96
N THR A 44 10.32 0.92 9.45
CA THR A 44 10.53 1.55 10.76
C THR A 44 10.38 0.56 11.90
N ILE A 45 9.35 -0.31 11.87
CA ILE A 45 9.17 -1.39 12.86
C ILE A 45 10.39 -2.32 12.86
N GLY A 46 10.88 -2.70 11.68
CA GLY A 46 12.09 -3.52 11.54
C GLY A 46 13.30 -2.88 12.22
N ASN A 47 13.51 -1.60 11.97
CA ASN A 47 14.64 -0.86 12.55
C ASN A 47 14.51 -0.72 14.07
N GLU A 48 13.35 -0.29 14.57
CA GLU A 48 13.16 0.04 15.99
C GLU A 48 12.98 -1.21 16.88
N LYS A 49 12.40 -2.31 16.36
CA LYS A 49 12.04 -3.46 17.16
C LYS A 49 12.87 -4.72 16.88
N PHE A 50 13.38 -4.85 15.65
CA PHE A 50 14.04 -6.08 15.21
C PHE A 50 15.50 -5.89 14.81
N GLY A 51 16.07 -4.70 15.07
CA GLY A 51 17.48 -4.39 14.84
C GLY A 51 17.88 -4.43 13.37
N LYS A 52 16.94 -4.16 12.47
CA LYS A 52 17.19 -4.02 11.03
C LYS A 52 17.75 -2.63 10.71
N HIS A 53 18.18 -2.46 9.46
CA HIS A 53 18.71 -1.19 8.95
C HIS A 53 18.09 -0.89 7.56
N TYR A 54 16.77 -0.93 7.49
CA TYR A 54 16.04 -0.65 6.27
C TYR A 54 16.02 0.86 5.97
N ASP A 55 16.12 1.23 4.71
CA ASP A 55 15.80 2.57 4.24
C ASP A 55 14.28 2.72 4.13
N ALA A 56 13.65 3.33 5.14
CA ALA A 56 12.20 3.46 5.22
C ALA A 56 11.65 4.41 4.15
N GLU A 57 12.35 5.48 3.85
CA GLU A 57 11.99 6.43 2.79
C GLU A 57 12.07 5.75 1.42
N ARG A 58 13.08 4.94 1.20
CA ARG A 58 13.22 4.15 -0.03
C ARG A 58 12.11 3.12 -0.15
N ALA A 59 11.76 2.40 0.92
CA ALA A 59 10.65 1.45 0.95
C ALA A 59 9.32 2.13 0.55
N ALA A 60 9.02 3.29 1.11
CA ALA A 60 7.85 4.08 0.75
C ALA A 60 7.89 4.52 -0.73
N ALA A 61 9.03 5.00 -1.21
CA ALA A 61 9.17 5.41 -2.61
C ALA A 61 8.94 4.22 -3.56
N LEU A 62 9.52 3.05 -3.29
CA LEU A 62 9.30 1.83 -4.08
C LEU A 62 7.82 1.44 -4.10
N ALA A 63 7.16 1.45 -2.94
CA ALA A 63 5.74 1.13 -2.82
C ALA A 63 4.85 2.13 -3.57
N MET A 64 5.22 3.39 -3.60
CA MET A 64 4.47 4.43 -4.34
C MET A 64 4.45 4.17 -5.85
N PHE A 65 5.47 3.50 -6.39
CA PHE A 65 5.62 3.23 -7.83
C PHE A 65 5.33 1.77 -8.22
N HIS A 66 5.00 0.87 -7.28
CA HIS A 66 4.96 -0.58 -7.53
C HIS A 66 3.91 -0.99 -8.58
N ASP A 67 2.76 -0.34 -8.63
CA ASP A 67 1.64 -0.63 -9.54
C ASP A 67 1.52 0.37 -10.72
N THR A 68 2.55 1.17 -10.99
CA THR A 68 2.48 2.17 -12.06
C THR A 68 2.32 1.57 -13.46
N SER A 69 2.78 0.34 -13.70
CA SER A 69 2.55 -0.38 -14.95
C SER A 69 1.07 -0.60 -15.25
N GLU A 70 0.24 -0.68 -14.21
CA GLU A 70 -1.21 -0.89 -14.31
C GLU A 70 -1.97 0.29 -14.96
N ILE A 71 -1.32 1.45 -15.10
CA ILE A 71 -1.86 2.54 -15.92
C ILE A 71 -2.11 2.09 -17.36
N ILE A 72 -1.31 1.13 -17.84
CA ILE A 72 -1.36 0.59 -19.21
C ILE A 72 -2.05 -0.76 -19.23
N THR A 73 -1.72 -1.65 -18.30
CA THR A 73 -2.24 -3.03 -18.27
C THR A 73 -3.62 -3.15 -17.64
N GLY A 74 -4.02 -2.18 -16.81
CA GLY A 74 -5.14 -2.32 -15.87
C GLY A 74 -4.77 -3.21 -14.69
N ASP A 75 -5.54 -3.14 -13.60
CA ASP A 75 -5.45 -4.08 -12.46
C ASP A 75 -5.97 -5.45 -12.90
N MET A 76 -5.06 -6.42 -13.03
CA MET A 76 -5.44 -7.78 -13.39
C MET A 76 -5.87 -8.57 -12.15
N PRO A 77 -7.09 -9.14 -12.14
CA PRO A 77 -7.54 -9.95 -11.02
C PRO A 77 -6.59 -11.10 -10.72
N THR A 78 -6.20 -11.23 -9.45
CA THR A 78 -5.28 -12.26 -8.95
C THR A 78 -5.59 -13.68 -9.45
N PRO A 79 -6.87 -14.16 -9.49
CA PRO A 79 -7.16 -15.50 -10.03
C PRO A 79 -6.81 -15.67 -11.51
N VAL A 80 -6.77 -14.59 -12.29
CA VAL A 80 -6.38 -14.62 -13.70
C VAL A 80 -4.87 -14.57 -13.82
N LYS A 81 -4.22 -13.62 -13.12
CA LYS A 81 -2.77 -13.42 -13.13
C LYS A 81 -1.99 -14.69 -12.74
N TYR A 82 -2.52 -15.47 -11.80
CA TYR A 82 -1.87 -16.68 -11.27
C TYR A 82 -2.56 -18.00 -11.73
N HIS A 83 -3.34 -17.97 -12.82
CA HIS A 83 -4.04 -19.16 -13.31
C HIS A 83 -3.06 -20.25 -13.80
N SER A 84 -2.00 -19.86 -14.50
CA SER A 84 -0.93 -20.76 -14.93
C SER A 84 0.41 -20.03 -14.93
N GLU A 85 1.50 -20.80 -15.03
CA GLU A 85 2.85 -20.24 -15.11
C GLU A 85 3.06 -19.49 -16.42
N GLU A 86 2.48 -19.95 -17.52
CA GLU A 86 2.54 -19.28 -18.82
C GLU A 86 1.87 -17.90 -18.76
N ILE A 87 0.67 -17.80 -18.16
CA ILE A 87 -0.03 -16.51 -18.03
C ILE A 87 0.76 -15.58 -17.15
N ARG A 88 1.30 -16.07 -16.02
CA ARG A 88 2.10 -15.25 -15.11
C ARG A 88 3.34 -14.68 -15.81
N ASN A 89 4.05 -15.51 -16.59
CA ASN A 89 5.26 -15.11 -17.29
C ASN A 89 4.94 -14.13 -18.43
N ALA A 90 3.91 -14.41 -19.24
CA ALA A 90 3.47 -13.50 -20.29
C ALA A 90 3.00 -12.15 -19.72
N TYR A 91 2.34 -12.14 -18.58
CA TYR A 91 1.91 -10.90 -17.94
C TYR A 91 3.09 -10.11 -17.39
N ALA A 92 4.11 -10.77 -16.82
CA ALA A 92 5.32 -10.11 -16.38
C ALA A 92 6.07 -9.40 -17.54
N GLU A 93 6.10 -10.01 -18.73
CA GLU A 93 6.65 -9.37 -19.93
C GLU A 93 5.85 -8.11 -20.34
N VAL A 94 4.51 -8.18 -20.23
CA VAL A 94 3.65 -7.02 -20.52
C VAL A 94 3.85 -5.91 -19.48
N GLU A 95 4.00 -6.25 -18.19
CA GLU A 95 4.33 -5.27 -17.14
C GLU A 95 5.68 -4.60 -17.41
N GLU A 96 6.70 -5.36 -17.80
CA GLU A 96 8.01 -4.81 -18.17
C GLU A 96 7.92 -3.86 -19.38
N MET A 97 7.21 -4.25 -20.43
CA MET A 97 6.95 -3.38 -21.59
C MET A 97 6.22 -2.09 -21.18
N ALA A 98 5.26 -2.17 -20.27
CA ALA A 98 4.53 -1.01 -19.75
C ALA A 98 5.46 -0.05 -18.98
N VAL A 99 6.34 -0.58 -18.14
CA VAL A 99 7.38 0.20 -17.44
C VAL A 99 8.29 0.90 -18.44
N GLU A 100 8.83 0.18 -19.44
CA GLU A 100 9.71 0.75 -20.46
C GLU A 100 9.01 1.86 -21.26
N HIS A 101 7.74 1.65 -21.59
CA HIS A 101 6.96 2.66 -22.29
C HIS A 101 6.78 3.93 -21.43
N LEU A 102 6.43 3.81 -20.16
CA LEU A 102 6.31 4.95 -19.26
C LEU A 102 7.64 5.67 -19.08
N VAL A 103 8.73 4.94 -18.84
CA VAL A 103 10.07 5.49 -18.67
C VAL A 103 10.54 6.24 -19.93
N SER A 104 10.18 5.74 -21.13
CA SER A 104 10.51 6.41 -22.39
C SER A 104 9.93 7.82 -22.53
N MET A 105 8.88 8.15 -21.77
CA MET A 105 8.23 9.47 -21.74
C MET A 105 9.00 10.51 -20.90
N LEU A 106 10.10 10.11 -20.24
CA LEU A 106 10.98 10.98 -19.48
C LEU A 106 12.16 11.49 -20.32
N PRO A 107 12.73 12.66 -19.93
CA PRO A 107 14.07 13.03 -20.35
C PRO A 107 15.06 11.90 -20.06
N GLU A 108 16.06 11.74 -20.93
CA GLU A 108 17.00 10.61 -20.85
C GLU A 108 17.71 10.52 -19.49
N GLU A 109 18.11 11.66 -18.96
CA GLU A 109 18.82 11.79 -17.68
C GLU A 109 18.00 11.33 -16.45
N LEU A 110 16.66 11.24 -16.55
CA LEU A 110 15.78 10.81 -15.45
C LEU A 110 15.38 9.33 -15.55
N ARG A 111 15.55 8.70 -16.72
CA ARG A 111 15.00 7.36 -17.01
C ARG A 111 15.51 6.30 -16.06
N GLN A 112 16.80 6.29 -15.77
CA GLN A 112 17.40 5.28 -14.89
C GLN A 112 16.83 5.34 -13.47
N SER A 113 16.68 6.54 -12.91
CA SER A 113 16.16 6.74 -11.56
C SER A 113 14.73 6.24 -11.42
N TYR A 114 13.85 6.59 -12.39
CA TYR A 114 12.45 6.15 -12.34
C TYR A 114 12.27 4.68 -12.69
N ARG A 115 13.06 4.13 -13.62
CA ARG A 115 13.08 2.69 -13.86
C ARG A 115 13.42 1.92 -12.60
N ALA A 116 14.45 2.33 -11.84
CA ALA A 116 14.85 1.67 -10.60
C ALA A 116 13.73 1.70 -9.55
N LEU A 117 12.93 2.77 -9.48
CA LEU A 117 11.75 2.83 -8.61
C LEU A 117 10.65 1.86 -9.05
N MET A 118 10.29 1.88 -10.34
CA MET A 118 9.18 1.09 -10.88
C MET A 118 9.47 -0.41 -10.92
N THR A 119 10.73 -0.81 -11.12
CA THR A 119 11.14 -2.22 -11.15
C THR A 119 11.66 -2.73 -9.80
N MET A 120 11.81 -1.84 -8.81
CA MET A 120 12.52 -2.14 -7.56
C MET A 120 13.92 -2.73 -7.84
N GLY A 121 14.60 -2.19 -8.86
CA GLY A 121 15.83 -2.76 -9.45
C GLY A 121 17.11 -2.20 -8.85
N GLY A 122 17.08 -1.42 -7.77
CA GLY A 122 18.27 -0.94 -7.08
C GLY A 122 19.04 -2.08 -6.40
N GLU A 123 20.36 -1.97 -6.32
CA GLU A 123 21.21 -2.97 -5.66
C GLU A 123 20.82 -3.24 -4.19
N GLN A 124 20.29 -2.24 -3.51
CA GLN A 124 19.87 -2.30 -2.11
C GLN A 124 18.38 -2.61 -1.91
N ASP A 125 17.60 -2.79 -2.99
CA ASP A 125 16.15 -2.93 -2.91
C ASP A 125 15.70 -4.37 -2.55
N GLY A 126 16.61 -5.35 -2.47
CA GLY A 126 16.25 -6.77 -2.32
C GLY A 126 15.38 -7.09 -1.11
N GLU A 127 15.78 -6.61 0.09
CA GLU A 127 14.98 -6.79 1.30
C GLU A 127 13.74 -5.90 1.30
N LEU A 128 13.84 -4.68 0.75
CA LEU A 128 12.74 -3.74 0.64
C LEU A 128 11.60 -4.24 -0.25
N LYS A 129 11.90 -5.02 -1.31
CA LYS A 129 10.87 -5.70 -2.12
C LYS A 129 9.96 -6.58 -1.28
N THR A 130 10.51 -7.27 -0.30
CA THR A 130 9.74 -8.13 0.60
C THR A 130 8.82 -7.30 1.48
N LEU A 131 9.30 -6.17 2.00
CA LEU A 131 8.49 -5.23 2.77
C LEU A 131 7.37 -4.61 1.93
N VAL A 132 7.68 -4.17 0.70
CA VAL A 132 6.67 -3.62 -0.22
C VAL A 132 5.60 -4.66 -0.55
N LYS A 133 5.99 -5.91 -0.83
CA LYS A 133 5.05 -7.00 -1.08
C LYS A 133 4.17 -7.33 0.14
N ALA A 134 4.71 -7.22 1.35
CA ALA A 134 3.94 -7.37 2.58
C ALA A 134 2.96 -6.20 2.76
N ALA A 135 3.42 -4.97 2.50
CA ALA A 135 2.61 -3.76 2.59
C ALA A 135 1.44 -3.77 1.60
N ASP A 136 1.66 -4.19 0.34
CA ASP A 136 0.62 -4.39 -0.68
C ASP A 136 -0.48 -5.35 -0.18
N LYS A 137 -0.06 -6.51 0.36
CA LYS A 137 -0.99 -7.48 0.93
C LYS A 137 -1.74 -6.94 2.15
N ILE A 138 -1.08 -6.18 3.01
CA ILE A 138 -1.71 -5.58 4.20
C ILE A 138 -2.75 -4.54 3.76
N SER A 139 -2.45 -3.68 2.78
CA SER A 139 -3.43 -2.76 2.19
C SER A 139 -4.65 -3.51 1.63
N ALA A 140 -4.43 -4.63 0.94
CA ALA A 140 -5.52 -5.47 0.46
C ALA A 140 -6.38 -6.07 1.61
N VAL A 141 -5.78 -6.43 2.76
CA VAL A 141 -6.53 -6.87 3.95
C VAL A 141 -7.31 -5.71 4.57
N ILE A 142 -6.74 -4.51 4.63
CA ILE A 142 -7.42 -3.30 5.11
C ILE A 142 -8.70 -3.07 4.29
N LYS A 143 -8.59 -3.11 2.97
CA LYS A 143 -9.76 -3.03 2.08
C LYS A 143 -10.82 -4.08 2.42
N CYS A 144 -10.43 -5.33 2.67
CA CYS A 144 -11.37 -6.38 3.06
C CYS A 144 -12.05 -6.09 4.42
N VAL A 145 -11.32 -5.54 5.38
CA VAL A 145 -11.85 -5.13 6.70
C VAL A 145 -12.88 -4.01 6.53
N GLU A 146 -12.60 -3.00 5.73
CA GLU A 146 -13.52 -1.89 5.45
C GLU A 146 -14.82 -2.37 4.79
N GLU A 147 -14.72 -3.25 3.78
CA GLU A 147 -15.87 -3.84 3.10
C GLU A 147 -16.72 -4.68 4.07
N ARG A 148 -16.09 -5.49 4.90
CA ARG A 148 -16.77 -6.30 5.94
C ARG A 148 -17.51 -5.41 6.94
N ARG A 149 -16.92 -4.29 7.35
CA ARG A 149 -17.56 -3.30 8.24
C ARG A 149 -18.76 -2.63 7.58
N SER A 150 -18.70 -2.42 6.29
CA SER A 150 -19.82 -1.89 5.50
C SER A 150 -20.90 -2.95 5.22
N GLY A 151 -20.80 -4.16 5.82
CA GLY A 151 -21.76 -5.25 5.66
C GLY A 151 -21.57 -6.05 4.37
N ASN A 152 -20.50 -5.82 3.62
CA ASN A 152 -20.18 -6.57 2.42
C ASN A 152 -19.40 -7.84 2.76
N HIS A 153 -19.99 -9.00 2.51
CA HIS A 153 -19.41 -10.29 2.82
C HIS A 153 -18.68 -10.95 1.65
N ASP A 154 -18.71 -10.35 0.46
CA ASP A 154 -18.06 -10.91 -0.74
C ASP A 154 -16.53 -10.98 -0.57
N PHE A 155 -15.95 -10.12 0.26
CA PHE A 155 -14.51 -10.05 0.52
C PHE A 155 -13.98 -11.04 1.58
N ARG A 156 -14.87 -11.79 2.27
CA ARG A 156 -14.49 -12.66 3.40
C ARG A 156 -13.41 -13.68 3.04
N LYS A 157 -13.54 -14.33 1.88
CA LYS A 157 -12.56 -15.33 1.44
C LYS A 157 -11.23 -14.71 1.06
N ALA A 158 -11.26 -13.53 0.42
CA ALA A 158 -10.06 -12.77 0.09
C ALA A 158 -9.32 -12.36 1.38
N GLU A 159 -10.03 -11.80 2.38
CA GLU A 159 -9.47 -11.46 3.70
C GLU A 159 -8.71 -12.66 4.30
N GLN A 160 -9.34 -13.83 4.37
CA GLN A 160 -8.72 -15.04 4.92
C GLN A 160 -7.47 -15.48 4.15
N THR A 161 -7.57 -15.54 2.81
CA THR A 161 -6.48 -16.02 1.96
C THR A 161 -5.29 -15.07 2.00
N ILE A 162 -5.53 -13.75 1.95
CA ILE A 162 -4.46 -12.75 1.95
C ILE A 162 -3.82 -12.70 3.34
N THR A 163 -4.60 -12.75 4.42
CA THR A 163 -4.06 -12.81 5.79
C THR A 163 -3.16 -14.03 5.98
N GLN A 164 -3.58 -15.21 5.50
CA GLN A 164 -2.72 -16.41 5.54
C GLN A 164 -1.44 -16.21 4.74
N SER A 165 -1.54 -15.60 3.55
CA SER A 165 -0.35 -15.36 2.71
C SER A 165 0.64 -14.35 3.32
N ILE A 166 0.18 -13.46 4.20
CA ILE A 166 1.05 -12.57 4.98
C ILE A 166 1.77 -13.39 6.07
N ALA A 167 1.04 -14.22 6.81
CA ALA A 167 1.63 -15.09 7.84
C ALA A 167 2.69 -16.05 7.24
N ASP A 168 2.44 -16.58 6.04
CA ASP A 168 3.37 -17.47 5.32
C ASP A 168 4.66 -16.75 4.86
N MET A 169 4.70 -15.42 4.87
CA MET A 169 5.93 -14.66 4.60
C MET A 169 6.93 -14.72 5.75
N HIS A 170 6.49 -15.10 6.95
CA HIS A 170 7.31 -15.17 8.16
C HIS A 170 8.10 -13.89 8.42
N LEU A 171 7.45 -12.74 8.25
CA LEU A 171 8.05 -11.42 8.36
C LEU A 171 7.62 -10.78 9.69
N PRO A 172 8.50 -10.68 10.69
CA PRO A 172 8.14 -10.21 12.02
C PRO A 172 7.58 -8.78 12.03
N GLU A 173 7.99 -7.93 11.10
CA GLU A 173 7.48 -6.58 10.91
C GLU A 173 6.00 -6.59 10.51
N ALA A 174 5.65 -7.49 9.57
CA ALA A 174 4.27 -7.67 9.13
C ALA A 174 3.40 -8.28 10.24
N ASP A 175 3.88 -9.31 10.93
CA ASP A 175 3.18 -9.92 12.07
C ASP A 175 2.89 -8.88 13.16
N TYR A 176 3.87 -8.01 13.44
CA TYR A 176 3.69 -6.93 14.40
C TYR A 176 2.62 -5.92 13.94
N PHE A 177 2.67 -5.50 12.66
CA PHE A 177 1.69 -4.58 12.11
C PHE A 177 0.27 -5.17 12.15
N MET A 178 0.12 -6.41 11.69
CA MET A 178 -1.16 -7.12 11.69
C MET A 178 -1.76 -7.26 13.09
N LYS A 179 -0.92 -7.47 14.10
CA LYS A 179 -1.36 -7.63 15.49
C LYS A 179 -1.72 -6.31 16.15
N GLU A 180 -0.87 -5.29 16.00
CA GLU A 180 -0.96 -4.06 16.81
C GLU A 180 -1.73 -2.93 16.09
N PHE A 181 -1.68 -2.86 14.76
CA PHE A 181 -2.27 -1.75 14.00
C PHE A 181 -3.53 -2.14 13.23
N LEU A 182 -3.57 -3.33 12.61
CA LEU A 182 -4.73 -3.73 11.81
C LEU A 182 -6.06 -3.68 12.56
N PRO A 183 -6.17 -4.05 13.85
CA PRO A 183 -7.44 -3.98 14.58
C PRO A 183 -8.06 -2.58 14.62
N SER A 184 -7.25 -1.52 14.54
CA SER A 184 -7.72 -0.13 14.58
C SER A 184 -8.53 0.26 13.33
N TYR A 185 -8.32 -0.39 12.20
CA TYR A 185 -9.15 -0.20 10.99
C TYR A 185 -10.58 -0.73 11.18
N GLY A 186 -10.78 -1.53 12.22
CA GLY A 186 -12.07 -1.98 12.69
C GLY A 186 -12.82 -0.98 13.58
N LEU A 187 -12.24 0.14 13.99
CA LEU A 187 -12.81 1.11 14.92
C LEU A 187 -13.56 2.25 14.19
N THR A 188 -14.54 2.87 14.86
CA THR A 188 -15.13 4.13 14.41
C THR A 188 -14.15 5.28 14.61
N LEU A 189 -14.40 6.44 13.98
CA LEU A 189 -13.57 7.63 14.16
C LEU A 189 -13.44 8.01 15.65
N GLU A 190 -14.55 7.98 16.38
CA GLU A 190 -14.57 8.30 17.81
C GLU A 190 -13.78 7.31 18.67
N GLU A 191 -13.80 6.01 18.31
CA GLU A 191 -12.99 4.97 18.98
C GLU A 191 -11.50 5.08 18.66
N GLN A 192 -11.16 5.56 17.48
CA GLN A 192 -9.76 5.81 17.08
C GLN A 192 -9.16 7.02 17.81
N ASP A 193 -9.96 8.05 18.03
CA ASP A 193 -9.53 9.31 18.67
C ASP A 193 -9.41 9.18 20.21
N TYR A 194 -10.09 8.20 20.79
CA TYR A 194 -10.14 7.96 22.23
C TYR A 194 -9.31 6.73 22.65
N THR A 195 -7.99 6.87 22.71
CA THR A 195 -7.33 6.17 23.82
C THR A 195 -7.71 6.94 25.10
N ARG A 196 -8.38 6.30 26.05
CA ARG A 196 -8.99 6.89 27.25
C ARG A 196 -8.10 7.90 28.01
N GLU A 197 -6.76 7.78 27.93
CA GLU A 197 -5.81 8.67 28.57
C GLU A 197 -5.42 9.89 27.70
N ALA A 198 -5.38 9.74 26.38
CA ALA A 198 -5.06 10.86 25.47
C ALA A 198 -6.26 11.81 25.33
N GLY A 199 -7.48 11.29 25.30
CA GLY A 199 -8.71 12.09 25.25
C GLY A 199 -8.91 12.98 26.50
N LEU A 200 -8.60 12.48 27.67
CA LEU A 200 -8.66 13.27 28.90
C LEU A 200 -7.63 14.41 28.90
N LYS A 201 -6.38 14.16 28.48
CA LYS A 201 -5.33 15.18 28.38
C LYS A 201 -5.61 16.22 27.29
N PHE A 202 -6.22 15.81 26.16
CA PHE A 202 -6.62 16.75 25.11
C PHE A 202 -7.81 17.63 25.54
N ALA A 203 -8.81 17.06 26.19
CA ALA A 203 -9.95 17.81 26.74
C ALA A 203 -9.52 18.83 27.80
N GLU A 204 -8.60 18.46 28.69
CA GLU A 204 -8.04 19.39 29.70
C GLU A 204 -7.20 20.48 29.06
N SER A 205 -6.37 20.17 28.07
CA SER A 205 -5.57 21.18 27.34
C SER A 205 -6.44 22.10 26.49
N SER A 206 -7.50 21.60 25.86
CA SER A 206 -8.45 22.40 25.09
C SER A 206 -9.26 23.35 25.96
N GLN A 207 -9.74 22.91 27.11
CA GLN A 207 -10.41 23.79 28.08
C GLN A 207 -9.49 24.90 28.61
N MET A 208 -8.20 24.59 28.80
CA MET A 208 -7.20 25.57 29.23
C MET A 208 -6.90 26.63 28.16
N VAL A 209 -6.92 26.25 26.87
CA VAL A 209 -6.76 27.19 25.75
C VAL A 209 -8.00 28.06 25.59
N PHE A 210 -9.21 27.51 25.63
CA PHE A 210 -10.47 28.28 25.54
C PHE A 210 -10.65 29.24 26.69
N SER A 211 -10.24 28.88 27.92
CA SER A 211 -10.32 29.77 29.08
C SER A 211 -9.33 30.94 29.02
N LYS A 212 -8.25 30.86 28.23
CA LYS A 212 -7.28 31.94 28.00
C LYS A 212 -7.67 32.88 26.86
N VAL A 213 -8.54 32.42 25.94
CA VAL A 213 -8.99 33.24 24.78
C VAL A 213 -10.20 34.11 25.15
N LEU A 214 -10.92 33.77 26.23
CA LEU A 214 -12.13 34.47 26.70
C LEU A 214 -11.86 35.43 27.86
N LYS A 215 -10.59 35.69 28.21
CA LYS A 215 -10.16 36.75 29.13
C LYS A 215 -9.38 37.81 28.37
#